data_cab3454f2e5a0c70215eb0b60b945dfb
#
_entry.id   cab3454f2e5a0c70215eb0b60b945dfb
#
_cell.length_a   1.000
_cell.length_b   1.000
_cell.length_c   1.000
_cell.angle_alpha   90.00
_cell.angle_beta   90.00
_cell.angle_gamma   90.00
#
_symmetry.space_group_name_H-M   'P 1'
#
loop_
_entity.id
_entity.type
_entity.pdbx_description
1 polymer ?
#
loop_
_entity_poly.entity_id
_entity_poly.type
_entity_poly.pdbx_seq_one_letter_code
_entity_poly.pdbx_strand_id
1 'polypeptide(L)'
;MKQRFIILSVLMIYILTACGGASSAKTSHSITLTDFAYTPTQLTVPAGKEITLDAANTGAVIHNFLIMNLGTSAGTEYTAEDDANVYWKLEVPSGGSTTATFTAPTEPGEYEVVCSTPGHLQAGMVGKLIVVAAE
;
A
#
# COMPACT_ATOMS: atom_id res chain seq x y z
N MET A 1 25.10 64.39 -24.36
CA MET A 1 24.00 63.77 -23.54
C MET A 1 23.98 62.30 -23.91
N LYS A 2 24.45 61.44 -23.01
CA LYS A 2 24.47 59.99 -23.21
C LYS A 2 23.38 59.37 -22.30
N GLN A 3 22.29 58.94 -22.91
CA GLN A 3 21.15 58.34 -22.27
C GLN A 3 21.47 56.86 -22.01
N ARG A 4 21.62 56.47 -20.72
CA ARG A 4 21.86 55.09 -20.31
C ARG A 4 20.51 54.43 -20.12
N PHE A 5 20.16 53.52 -21.01
CA PHE A 5 19.02 52.59 -20.84
C PHE A 5 19.42 51.49 -19.82
N ILE A 6 18.77 51.50 -18.66
CA ILE A 6 18.86 50.43 -17.68
C ILE A 6 17.77 49.43 -18.07
N ILE A 7 18.17 48.28 -18.60
CA ILE A 7 17.27 47.16 -18.87
C ILE A 7 17.14 46.37 -17.54
N LEU A 8 15.99 46.48 -16.90
CA LEU A 8 15.65 45.74 -15.72
C LEU A 8 15.10 44.38 -16.16
N SER A 9 15.97 43.34 -16.16
CA SER A 9 15.56 41.97 -16.42
C SER A 9 14.86 41.42 -15.19
N VAL A 10 13.53 41.33 -15.26
CA VAL A 10 12.73 40.63 -14.25
C VAL A 10 12.83 39.11 -14.51
N LEU A 11 13.64 38.43 -13.74
CA LEU A 11 13.76 36.97 -13.74
C LEU A 11 12.54 36.39 -13.03
N MET A 12 11.55 35.95 -13.80
CA MET A 12 10.34 35.30 -13.29
C MET A 12 10.66 33.85 -12.95
N ILE A 13 10.90 33.60 -11.67
CA ILE A 13 11.11 32.25 -11.14
C ILE A 13 9.76 31.51 -11.12
N TYR A 14 9.53 30.63 -12.07
CA TYR A 14 8.42 29.67 -12.04
C TYR A 14 8.73 28.59 -11.01
N ILE A 15 8.10 28.68 -9.85
CA ILE A 15 8.10 27.60 -8.88
C ILE A 15 7.09 26.55 -9.39
N LEU A 16 7.59 25.49 -10.02
CA LEU A 16 6.80 24.31 -10.32
C LEU A 16 6.53 23.58 -8.99
N THR A 17 5.37 23.83 -8.41
CA THR A 17 4.85 22.97 -7.35
C THR A 17 4.42 21.65 -8.01
N ALA A 18 5.31 20.68 -8.03
CA ALA A 18 4.97 19.31 -8.35
C ALA A 18 4.09 18.76 -7.20
N CYS A 19 2.77 18.88 -7.32
CA CYS A 19 1.85 18.08 -6.56
C CYS A 19 1.98 16.64 -7.04
N GLY A 20 2.98 15.93 -6.55
CA GLY A 20 2.99 14.47 -6.56
C GLY A 20 1.81 14.03 -5.69
N GLY A 21 0.81 13.42 -6.31
CA GLY A 21 -0.36 12.88 -5.62
C GLY A 21 0.04 11.72 -4.70
N ALA A 22 0.66 12.02 -3.56
CA ALA A 22 0.80 11.07 -2.47
C ALA A 22 -0.61 10.80 -1.95
N SER A 23 -1.06 9.55 -2.05
CA SER A 23 -2.30 9.12 -1.41
C SER A 23 -2.20 9.46 0.08
N SER A 24 -3.11 10.30 0.59
CA SER A 24 -3.10 10.66 2.00
C SER A 24 -3.31 9.41 2.85
N ALA A 25 -2.56 9.31 3.96
CA ALA A 25 -2.70 8.21 4.91
C ALA A 25 -4.11 8.23 5.53
N LYS A 26 -4.73 7.05 5.61
CA LYS A 26 -6.07 6.86 6.16
C LYS A 26 -6.07 5.72 7.16
N THR A 27 -7.01 5.76 8.09
CA THR A 27 -7.25 4.70 9.07
C THR A 27 -8.38 3.75 8.67
N SER A 28 -9.08 4.05 7.58
CA SER A 28 -10.12 3.17 7.02
C SER A 28 -9.89 2.97 5.53
N HIS A 29 -9.91 1.72 5.11
CA HIS A 29 -9.68 1.31 3.74
C HIS A 29 -10.67 0.24 3.31
N SER A 30 -11.02 0.24 2.03
CA SER A 30 -11.73 -0.86 1.38
C SER A 30 -10.83 -1.50 0.33
N ILE A 31 -10.85 -2.83 0.26
CA ILE A 31 -10.09 -3.60 -0.73
C ILE A 31 -10.94 -4.69 -1.33
N THR A 32 -10.81 -4.87 -2.63
CA THR A 32 -11.41 -6.00 -3.35
C THR A 32 -10.31 -6.99 -3.72
N LEU A 33 -10.53 -8.26 -3.38
CA LEU A 33 -9.70 -9.39 -3.74
C LEU A 33 -10.36 -10.10 -4.92
N THR A 34 -9.61 -10.28 -6.00
CA THR A 34 -10.02 -11.07 -7.16
C THR A 34 -8.98 -12.13 -7.42
N ASP A 35 -9.25 -13.08 -8.31
CA ASP A 35 -8.23 -14.04 -8.70
C ASP A 35 -7.02 -13.26 -9.24
N PHE A 36 -5.87 -13.42 -8.54
CA PHE A 36 -4.56 -12.84 -8.82
C PHE A 36 -4.39 -11.33 -8.63
N ALA A 37 -5.35 -10.62 -8.01
CA ALA A 37 -5.22 -9.18 -7.83
C ALA A 37 -5.86 -8.63 -6.53
N TYR A 38 -5.26 -7.54 -6.03
CA TYR A 38 -5.84 -6.63 -5.05
C TYR A 38 -6.23 -5.31 -5.72
N THR A 39 -7.39 -4.76 -5.34
CA THR A 39 -7.82 -3.44 -5.80
C THR A 39 -8.29 -2.60 -4.61
N PRO A 40 -7.61 -1.51 -4.26
CA PRO A 40 -6.36 -1.02 -4.85
C PRO A 40 -5.16 -1.93 -4.52
N THR A 41 -4.08 -1.85 -5.30
CA THR A 41 -2.84 -2.60 -5.07
C THR A 41 -1.98 -2.02 -3.94
N GLN A 42 -2.31 -0.81 -3.48
CA GLN A 42 -1.56 -0.11 -2.44
C GLN A 42 -2.50 0.57 -1.46
N LEU A 43 -2.22 0.42 -0.17
CA LEU A 43 -2.86 1.16 0.92
C LEU A 43 -1.82 2.03 1.62
N THR A 44 -2.19 3.26 2.01
CA THR A 44 -1.31 4.16 2.78
C THR A 44 -1.93 4.44 4.14
N VAL A 45 -1.20 4.11 5.21
CA VAL A 45 -1.68 4.17 6.59
C VAL A 45 -0.72 4.95 7.49
N PRO A 46 -1.21 5.60 8.56
CA PRO A 46 -0.35 6.23 9.55
C PRO A 46 0.24 5.19 10.51
N ALA A 47 1.54 5.33 10.84
CA ALA A 47 2.27 4.44 11.74
C ALA A 47 1.59 4.29 13.11
N GLY A 48 1.52 3.07 13.62
CA GLY A 48 1.04 2.75 14.97
C GLY A 48 -0.45 3.03 15.23
N LYS A 49 -1.23 3.41 14.23
CA LYS A 49 -2.67 3.64 14.37
C LYS A 49 -3.47 2.37 14.12
N GLU A 50 -4.64 2.28 14.74
CA GLU A 50 -5.61 1.24 14.41
C GLU A 50 -6.20 1.51 13.03
N ILE A 51 -6.19 0.49 12.19
CA ILE A 51 -6.67 0.52 10.81
C ILE A 51 -7.88 -0.40 10.68
N THR A 52 -8.93 0.11 10.09
CA THR A 52 -10.10 -0.68 9.67
C THR A 52 -9.96 -1.04 8.20
N LEU A 53 -10.07 -2.32 7.89
CA LEU A 53 -10.01 -2.86 6.54
C LEU A 53 -11.32 -3.58 6.20
N ASP A 54 -12.06 -3.05 5.23
CA ASP A 54 -13.21 -3.69 4.63
C ASP A 54 -12.75 -4.47 3.38
N ALA A 55 -12.72 -5.78 3.49
CA ALA A 55 -12.25 -6.66 2.42
C ALA A 55 -13.42 -7.44 1.80
N ALA A 56 -13.54 -7.39 0.48
CA ALA A 56 -14.50 -8.16 -0.30
C ALA A 56 -13.77 -9.08 -1.27
N ASN A 57 -14.09 -10.38 -1.26
CA ASN A 57 -13.54 -11.35 -2.19
C ASN A 57 -14.57 -11.65 -3.29
N THR A 58 -14.30 -11.20 -4.50
CA THR A 58 -15.12 -11.46 -5.69
C THR A 58 -14.50 -12.54 -6.61
N GLY A 59 -13.41 -13.15 -6.16
CA GLY A 59 -12.73 -14.26 -6.85
C GLY A 59 -13.43 -15.61 -6.65
N ALA A 60 -12.96 -16.60 -7.39
CA ALA A 60 -13.53 -17.95 -7.39
C ALA A 60 -13.11 -18.81 -6.20
N VAL A 61 -12.01 -18.44 -5.51
CA VAL A 61 -11.45 -19.18 -4.40
C VAL A 61 -11.22 -18.27 -3.20
N ILE A 62 -10.83 -18.86 -2.07
CA ILE A 62 -10.40 -18.12 -0.89
C ILE A 62 -9.15 -17.28 -1.20
N HIS A 63 -9.13 -16.04 -0.73
CA HIS A 63 -7.98 -15.15 -0.81
C HIS A 63 -7.53 -14.67 0.56
N ASN A 64 -6.25 -14.36 0.64
CA ASN A 64 -5.65 -13.82 1.85
C ASN A 64 -5.07 -12.43 1.59
N PHE A 65 -5.05 -11.61 2.63
CA PHE A 65 -4.31 -10.35 2.69
C PHE A 65 -3.28 -10.48 3.81
N LEU A 66 -2.06 -10.87 3.47
CA LEU A 66 -0.96 -11.04 4.41
C LEU A 66 0.00 -9.88 4.28
N ILE A 67 0.20 -9.14 5.37
CA ILE A 67 1.23 -8.09 5.45
C ILE A 67 2.51 -8.77 5.94
N MET A 68 3.58 -8.69 5.16
CA MET A 68 4.89 -9.21 5.56
C MET A 68 5.58 -8.22 6.52
N ASN A 69 6.52 -8.67 7.33
CA ASN A 69 7.36 -7.80 8.13
C ASN A 69 8.24 -6.90 7.25
N LEU A 70 8.59 -5.70 7.73
CA LEU A 70 9.44 -4.76 6.98
C LEU A 70 10.77 -5.43 6.60
N GLY A 71 11.15 -5.25 5.33
CA GLY A 71 12.39 -5.81 4.79
C GLY A 71 12.37 -7.31 4.51
N THR A 72 11.21 -7.97 4.66
CA THR A 72 11.04 -9.38 4.25
C THR A 72 10.17 -9.47 3.00
N SER A 73 10.29 -10.56 2.26
CA SER A 73 9.50 -10.87 1.06
C SER A 73 9.25 -12.36 1.00
N ALA A 74 8.06 -12.74 0.56
CA ALA A 74 7.73 -14.13 0.27
C ALA A 74 8.30 -14.63 -1.09
N GLY A 75 9.02 -13.77 -1.81
CA GLY A 75 9.64 -14.11 -3.09
C GLY A 75 8.62 -14.39 -4.19
N THR A 76 8.72 -15.55 -4.83
CA THR A 76 7.84 -15.94 -5.94
C THR A 76 6.79 -16.98 -5.57
N GLU A 77 6.93 -17.61 -4.41
CA GLU A 77 6.00 -18.63 -3.92
C GLU A 77 5.92 -18.56 -2.41
N TYR A 78 4.71 -18.48 -1.88
CA TYR A 78 4.47 -18.50 -0.43
C TYR A 78 4.64 -19.93 0.10
N THR A 79 5.44 -20.07 1.14
CA THR A 79 5.73 -21.35 1.81
C THR A 79 5.47 -21.24 3.31
N ALA A 80 5.46 -22.37 4.02
CA ALA A 80 5.31 -22.38 5.48
C ALA A 80 6.46 -21.65 6.21
N GLU A 81 7.62 -21.47 5.58
CA GLU A 81 8.74 -20.71 6.15
C GLU A 81 8.43 -19.21 6.22
N ASP A 82 7.57 -18.72 5.33
CA ASP A 82 7.16 -17.32 5.28
C ASP A 82 6.22 -16.93 6.42
N ASP A 83 5.54 -17.91 7.04
CA ASP A 83 4.63 -17.64 8.17
C ASP A 83 5.33 -16.90 9.32
N ALA A 84 6.62 -17.14 9.54
CA ALA A 84 7.42 -16.46 10.55
C ALA A 84 7.64 -14.96 10.24
N ASN A 85 7.46 -14.55 8.99
CA ASN A 85 7.65 -13.20 8.50
C ASN A 85 6.33 -12.44 8.30
N VAL A 86 5.20 -13.00 8.67
CA VAL A 86 3.89 -12.36 8.56
C VAL A 86 3.66 -11.44 9.77
N TYR A 87 3.42 -10.16 9.50
CA TYR A 87 3.03 -9.17 10.50
C TYR A 87 1.56 -9.31 10.89
N TRP A 88 0.68 -9.43 9.90
CA TRP A 88 -0.76 -9.56 10.09
C TRP A 88 -1.41 -10.23 8.88
N LYS A 89 -2.51 -10.94 9.12
CA LYS A 89 -3.23 -11.65 8.05
C LYS A 89 -4.73 -11.56 8.21
N LEU A 90 -5.42 -11.50 7.07
CA LEU A 90 -6.86 -11.64 6.92
C LEU A 90 -7.14 -12.67 5.83
N GLU A 91 -8.13 -13.54 6.08
CA GLU A 91 -8.61 -14.53 5.12
C GLU A 91 -10.07 -14.22 4.78
N VAL A 92 -10.41 -14.22 3.50
CA VAL A 92 -11.76 -13.89 3.00
C VAL A 92 -12.23 -15.01 2.08
N PRO A 93 -13.29 -15.75 2.42
CA PRO A 93 -13.86 -16.79 1.56
C PRO A 93 -14.34 -16.23 0.23
N SER A 94 -14.39 -17.07 -0.81
CA SER A 94 -14.96 -16.73 -2.10
C SER A 94 -16.38 -16.19 -1.96
N GLY A 95 -16.68 -15.05 -2.61
CA GLY A 95 -17.97 -14.36 -2.53
C GLY A 95 -18.25 -13.72 -1.17
N GLY A 96 -17.31 -13.78 -0.21
CA GLY A 96 -17.45 -13.24 1.14
C GLY A 96 -16.95 -11.80 1.27
N SER A 97 -17.33 -11.19 2.39
CA SER A 97 -16.79 -9.90 2.83
C SER A 97 -16.50 -9.95 4.33
N THR A 98 -15.44 -9.27 4.74
CA THR A 98 -15.03 -9.24 6.15
C THR A 98 -14.51 -7.83 6.48
N THR A 99 -14.97 -7.27 7.59
CA THR A 99 -14.37 -6.09 8.20
C THR A 99 -13.44 -6.55 9.32
N ALA A 100 -12.19 -6.15 9.27
CA ALA A 100 -11.19 -6.46 10.28
C ALA A 100 -10.42 -5.22 10.70
N THR A 101 -9.83 -5.25 11.91
CA THR A 101 -8.96 -4.19 12.40
C THR A 101 -7.57 -4.74 12.69
N PHE A 102 -6.55 -3.90 12.52
CA PHE A 102 -5.19 -4.17 12.94
C PHE A 102 -4.48 -2.87 13.33
N THR A 103 -3.46 -2.97 14.15
CA THR A 103 -2.57 -1.84 14.41
C THR A 103 -1.53 -1.78 13.31
N ALA A 104 -1.41 -0.63 12.62
CA ALA A 104 -0.36 -0.45 11.63
C ALA A 104 1.02 -0.60 12.27
N PRO A 105 2.03 -1.11 11.55
CA PRO A 105 3.41 -1.10 12.02
C PRO A 105 3.84 0.30 12.48
N THR A 106 4.69 0.36 13.49
CA THR A 106 5.20 1.63 14.03
C THR A 106 6.35 2.21 13.20
N GLU A 107 7.04 1.37 12.45
CA GLU A 107 8.14 1.78 11.59
C GLU A 107 7.63 2.19 10.21
N PRO A 108 7.83 3.46 9.77
CA PRO A 108 7.48 3.88 8.42
C PRO A 108 8.27 3.10 7.37
N GLY A 109 7.59 2.71 6.29
CA GLY A 109 8.22 1.95 5.22
C GLY A 109 7.20 1.32 4.27
N GLU A 110 7.72 0.54 3.34
CA GLU A 110 6.94 -0.24 2.38
C GLU A 110 6.93 -1.70 2.82
N TYR A 111 5.75 -2.22 3.09
CA TYR A 111 5.50 -3.59 3.51
C TYR A 111 4.88 -4.35 2.35
N GLU A 112 5.44 -5.50 2.00
CA GLU A 112 4.86 -6.37 0.99
C GLU A 112 3.53 -6.94 1.48
N VAL A 113 2.56 -7.04 0.57
CA VAL A 113 1.29 -7.71 0.80
C VAL A 113 1.15 -8.84 -0.20
N VAL A 114 0.85 -10.05 0.28
CA VAL A 114 0.77 -11.25 -0.57
C VAL A 114 -0.48 -12.07 -0.28
N CYS A 115 -0.85 -12.90 -1.24
CA CYS A 115 -1.83 -13.98 -1.07
C CYS A 115 -1.10 -15.31 -0.94
N SER A 116 -1.39 -16.09 0.11
CA SER A 116 -0.80 -17.41 0.33
C SER A 116 -1.55 -18.54 -0.37
N THR A 117 -2.65 -18.27 -1.07
CA THR A 117 -3.34 -19.28 -1.87
C THR A 117 -2.38 -19.82 -2.94
N PRO A 118 -2.20 -21.15 -3.06
CA PRO A 118 -1.23 -21.73 -3.98
C PRO A 118 -1.36 -21.19 -5.40
N GLY A 119 -0.25 -20.77 -6.00
CA GLY A 119 -0.17 -20.22 -7.35
C GLY A 119 -0.50 -18.74 -7.47
N HIS A 120 -1.10 -18.10 -6.45
CA HIS A 120 -1.56 -16.72 -6.55
C HIS A 120 -0.40 -15.72 -6.49
N LEU A 121 0.57 -15.93 -5.60
CA LEU A 121 1.77 -15.10 -5.54
C LEU A 121 2.57 -15.20 -6.85
N GLN A 122 2.74 -16.41 -7.38
CA GLN A 122 3.41 -16.66 -8.68
C GLN A 122 2.67 -15.96 -9.84
N ALA A 123 1.35 -15.87 -9.77
CA ALA A 123 0.53 -15.18 -10.76
C ALA A 123 0.50 -13.65 -10.58
N GLY A 124 1.20 -13.12 -9.57
CA GLY A 124 1.33 -11.68 -9.35
C GLY A 124 0.33 -11.08 -8.37
N MET A 125 -0.34 -11.88 -7.53
CA MET A 125 -1.22 -11.35 -6.47
C MET A 125 -0.40 -10.75 -5.33
N VAL A 126 0.14 -9.58 -5.60
CA VAL A 126 1.01 -8.80 -4.70
C VAL A 126 0.47 -7.38 -4.58
N GLY A 127 0.57 -6.83 -3.39
CA GLY A 127 0.23 -5.45 -3.07
C GLY A 127 1.25 -4.83 -2.13
N LYS A 128 0.94 -3.63 -1.64
CA LYS A 128 1.79 -2.88 -0.73
C LYS A 128 0.98 -2.21 0.36
N LEU A 129 1.51 -2.23 1.57
CA LEU A 129 1.10 -1.33 2.65
C LEU A 129 2.20 -0.29 2.84
N ILE A 130 1.88 0.97 2.58
CA ILE A 130 2.78 2.09 2.83
C ILE A 130 2.47 2.66 4.20
N VAL A 131 3.41 2.53 5.11
CA VAL A 131 3.32 3.11 6.45
C VAL A 131 4.06 4.44 6.44
N VAL A 132 3.37 5.52 6.77
CA VAL A 132 3.96 6.86 6.88
C VAL A 132 3.96 7.31 8.33
N ALA A 133 4.85 8.25 8.68
CA ALA A 133 4.88 8.80 10.03
C ALA A 133 3.48 9.35 10.41
N ALA A 134 3.02 9.03 11.61
CA ALA A 134 1.80 9.64 12.15
C ALA A 134 2.08 11.10 12.53
N GLU A 135 1.21 12.01 12.09
CA GLU A 135 1.22 13.40 12.53
C GLU A 135 0.70 13.56 13.95
#